data_980908b7218d3db716741bcd6f56d054
#
_entry.id   980908b7218d3db716741bcd6f56d054
#
_cell.length_a   1.000
_cell.length_b   1.000
_cell.length_c   1.000
_cell.angle_alpha   90.00
_cell.angle_beta   90.00
_cell.angle_gamma   90.00
#
_symmetry.space_group_name_H-M   'P 1'
#
loop_
_entity.id
_entity.type
_entity.pdbx_description
1 polymer ?
#
loop_
_entity_poly.entity_id
_entity_poly.type
_entity_poly.pdbx_seq_one_letter_code
_entity_poly.pdbx_strand_id
1 'polypeptide(L)'
;MFEAAQSRISDGNPQLVREIKGRWKGRNLSLAVITSLLGQLLIYFGFRGELPSTTHRTSRYCIGTPPADQLSPHQIHNPPNNYCTDPLVINWQLWWLDVFTWVSVVGLIILLVAGIYLLISDLSKEEQRGTLSFVRLSPRSVINLLVGKILGVPVLVYLVLLLALPLHFASGVAAGIPISLIVGFYLVTMASCAFFFSVALLYGLVTTG
;
A
#
# COMPACT_ATOMS: atom_id res chain seq x y z
N MET A 1 -17.17 23.49 3.71
CA MET A 1 -15.92 23.00 4.33
C MET A 1 -14.87 22.62 3.28
N PHE A 2 -15.24 21.91 2.22
CA PHE A 2 -14.34 21.53 1.11
C PHE A 2 -13.81 22.74 0.33
N GLU A 3 -14.66 23.72 0.01
CA GLU A 3 -14.27 24.94 -0.72
C GLU A 3 -13.30 25.83 0.07
N ALA A 4 -13.49 25.97 1.38
CA ALA A 4 -12.60 26.75 2.24
C ALA A 4 -11.22 26.09 2.43
N ALA A 5 -11.15 24.76 2.44
CA ALA A 5 -9.88 24.04 2.42
C ALA A 5 -9.18 24.17 1.06
N GLN A 6 -9.94 24.15 -0.03
CA GLN A 6 -9.43 24.30 -1.38
C GLN A 6 -8.86 25.71 -1.64
N SER A 7 -9.47 26.78 -1.12
CA SER A 7 -8.94 28.14 -1.24
C SER A 7 -7.59 28.27 -0.51
N ARG A 8 -7.46 27.77 0.70
CA ARG A 8 -6.20 27.83 1.46
C ARG A 8 -5.06 27.03 0.79
N ILE A 9 -5.36 25.86 0.20
CA ILE A 9 -4.37 25.06 -0.54
C ILE A 9 -4.02 25.75 -1.86
N SER A 10 -4.98 26.41 -2.52
CA SER A 10 -4.76 27.18 -3.75
C SER A 10 -3.80 28.35 -3.54
N ASP A 11 -3.90 29.02 -2.40
CA ASP A 11 -3.01 30.13 -2.05
C ASP A 11 -1.57 29.64 -1.74
N GLY A 12 -1.44 28.43 -1.19
CA GLY A 12 -0.13 27.85 -0.86
C GLY A 12 0.55 27.17 -2.06
N ASN A 13 -0.16 26.31 -2.79
CA ASN A 13 0.40 25.57 -3.94
C ASN A 13 -0.65 25.32 -5.04
N PRO A 14 -0.79 26.26 -5.98
CA PRO A 14 -1.78 26.17 -7.06
C PRO A 14 -1.49 25.01 -8.03
N GLN A 15 -0.24 24.56 -8.12
CA GLN A 15 0.12 23.39 -8.93
C GLN A 15 -0.51 22.12 -8.35
N LEU A 16 -0.42 21.92 -7.04
CA LEU A 16 -1.05 20.80 -6.34
C LEU A 16 -2.55 20.73 -6.59
N VAL A 17 -3.24 21.88 -6.47
CA VAL A 17 -4.69 21.96 -6.72
C VAL A 17 -5.04 21.59 -8.15
N ARG A 18 -4.24 22.07 -9.14
CA ARG A 18 -4.43 21.74 -10.56
C ARG A 18 -4.33 20.24 -10.80
N GLU A 19 -3.28 19.58 -10.25
CA GLU A 19 -3.06 18.15 -10.41
C GLU A 19 -4.18 17.31 -9.74
N ILE A 20 -4.55 17.66 -8.53
CA ILE A 20 -5.64 16.98 -7.81
C ILE A 20 -6.95 17.13 -8.59
N LYS A 21 -7.34 18.35 -8.96
CA LYS A 21 -8.60 18.64 -9.65
C LYS A 21 -8.70 17.92 -11.01
N GLY A 22 -7.59 17.81 -11.72
CA GLY A 22 -7.52 17.10 -13.00
C GLY A 22 -7.80 15.59 -12.88
N ARG A 23 -7.41 14.98 -11.75
CA ARG A 23 -7.52 13.52 -11.48
C ARG A 23 -8.74 13.17 -10.64
N TRP A 24 -9.27 14.08 -9.86
CA TRP A 24 -10.39 13.91 -8.94
C TRP A 24 -11.74 13.94 -9.68
N LYS A 25 -11.89 13.02 -10.63
CA LYS A 25 -13.14 12.82 -11.38
C LYS A 25 -13.89 11.64 -10.79
N GLY A 26 -15.22 11.70 -10.76
CA GLY A 26 -16.06 10.65 -10.16
C GLY A 26 -15.70 9.25 -10.63
N ARG A 27 -15.47 9.04 -11.93
CA ARG A 27 -15.06 7.76 -12.50
C ARG A 27 -13.73 7.25 -11.94
N ASN A 28 -12.71 8.12 -11.82
CA ASN A 28 -11.41 7.74 -11.32
C ASN A 28 -11.45 7.45 -9.82
N LEU A 29 -12.24 8.22 -9.09
CA LEU A 29 -12.48 8.02 -7.67
C LEU A 29 -13.16 6.68 -7.41
N SER A 30 -14.24 6.37 -8.16
CA SER A 30 -14.92 5.07 -8.06
C SER A 30 -13.99 3.91 -8.37
N LEU A 31 -13.16 4.03 -9.42
CA LEU A 31 -12.17 3.00 -9.75
C LEU A 31 -11.16 2.79 -8.62
N ALA A 32 -10.65 3.87 -8.02
CA ALA A 32 -9.70 3.76 -6.89
C ALA A 32 -10.34 3.08 -5.68
N VAL A 33 -11.59 3.44 -5.34
CA VAL A 33 -12.33 2.83 -4.24
C VAL A 33 -12.57 1.34 -4.51
N ILE A 34 -13.08 1.01 -5.69
CA ILE A 34 -13.37 -0.39 -6.08
C ILE A 34 -12.08 -1.22 -6.08
N THR A 35 -10.99 -0.69 -6.65
CA THR A 35 -9.69 -1.39 -6.68
C THR A 35 -9.16 -1.66 -5.27
N SER A 36 -9.25 -0.66 -4.37
CA SER A 36 -8.83 -0.84 -2.98
C SER A 36 -9.66 -1.90 -2.26
N LEU A 37 -10.98 -1.83 -2.36
CA LEU A 37 -11.87 -2.79 -1.70
C LEU A 37 -11.69 -4.20 -2.25
N LEU A 38 -11.62 -4.36 -3.57
CA LEU A 38 -11.38 -5.67 -4.19
C LEU A 38 -10.04 -6.26 -3.78
N GLY A 39 -8.96 -5.46 -3.78
CA GLY A 39 -7.65 -5.90 -3.35
C GLY A 39 -7.63 -6.38 -1.90
N GLN A 40 -8.25 -5.63 -0.99
CA GLN A 40 -8.38 -6.01 0.42
C GLN A 40 -9.20 -7.29 0.60
N LEU A 41 -10.34 -7.41 -0.11
CA LEU A 41 -11.18 -8.61 -0.07
C LEU A 41 -10.46 -9.84 -0.60
N LEU A 42 -9.71 -9.70 -1.70
CA LEU A 42 -8.92 -10.81 -2.26
C LEU A 42 -7.85 -11.30 -1.28
N ILE A 43 -7.12 -10.39 -0.63
CA ILE A 43 -6.13 -10.76 0.39
C ILE A 43 -6.84 -11.45 1.57
N TYR A 44 -7.87 -10.81 2.13
CA TYR A 44 -8.58 -11.34 3.30
C TYR A 44 -9.19 -12.72 3.04
N PHE A 45 -9.93 -12.89 1.95
CA PHE A 45 -10.56 -14.18 1.60
C PHE A 45 -9.54 -15.22 1.15
N GLY A 46 -8.45 -14.82 0.50
CA GLY A 46 -7.34 -15.71 0.19
C GLY A 46 -6.80 -16.38 1.46
N PHE A 47 -6.43 -15.59 2.47
CA PHE A 47 -5.95 -16.13 3.75
C PHE A 47 -7.04 -16.84 4.56
N ARG A 48 -8.30 -16.45 4.41
CA ARG A 48 -9.40 -17.16 5.06
C ARG A 48 -9.60 -18.57 4.48
N GLY A 49 -9.34 -18.73 3.19
CA GLY A 49 -9.38 -20.06 2.53
C GLY A 49 -8.27 -21.02 2.97
N GLU A 50 -7.16 -20.48 3.51
CA GLU A 50 -6.06 -21.30 4.04
C GLU A 50 -6.28 -21.77 5.49
N LEU A 51 -7.36 -21.32 6.14
CA LEU A 51 -7.67 -21.75 7.50
C LEU A 51 -8.02 -23.25 7.53
N PRO A 52 -7.58 -23.96 8.57
CA PRO A 52 -7.87 -25.37 8.71
C PRO A 52 -9.37 -25.63 8.80
N SER A 53 -9.80 -26.73 8.21
CA SER A 53 -11.16 -27.25 8.30
C SER A 53 -11.14 -28.63 8.98
N THR A 54 -12.33 -29.13 9.32
CA THR A 54 -12.46 -30.47 9.92
C THR A 54 -11.94 -31.61 9.04
N THR A 55 -11.83 -31.36 7.71
CA THR A 55 -11.32 -32.31 6.72
C THR A 55 -9.82 -32.15 6.46
N HIS A 56 -9.26 -30.96 6.64
CA HIS A 56 -7.85 -30.66 6.47
C HIS A 56 -7.23 -30.23 7.81
N ARG A 57 -6.63 -31.20 8.52
CA ARG A 57 -6.07 -31.00 9.87
C ARG A 57 -4.62 -30.53 9.90
N THR A 58 -4.00 -30.29 8.74
CA THR A 58 -2.64 -29.76 8.64
C THR A 58 -2.67 -28.38 8.04
N SER A 59 -2.29 -27.36 8.80
CA SER A 59 -2.15 -25.96 8.33
C SER A 59 -1.09 -25.27 9.15
N ARG A 60 -0.37 -24.33 8.55
CA ARG A 60 0.59 -23.49 9.28
C ARG A 60 -0.03 -22.70 10.44
N TYR A 61 -1.34 -22.55 10.43
CA TYR A 61 -2.09 -21.85 11.49
C TYR A 61 -2.58 -22.78 12.59
N CYS A 62 -2.27 -24.07 12.55
CA CYS A 62 -2.60 -24.99 13.61
C CYS A 62 -1.56 -24.95 14.74
N ILE A 63 -2.03 -25.11 15.98
CA ILE A 63 -1.19 -25.26 17.14
C ILE A 63 -1.43 -26.66 17.71
N GLY A 64 -0.46 -27.55 17.57
CA GLY A 64 -0.51 -28.88 18.14
C GLY A 64 0.36 -29.86 17.38
N THR A 65 0.52 -31.02 18.00
CA THR A 65 1.27 -32.20 17.45
C THR A 65 0.27 -33.30 17.13
N PRO A 66 0.48 -34.05 16.04
CA PRO A 66 -0.35 -35.21 15.75
C PRO A 66 -0.24 -36.26 16.86
N PRO A 67 -1.28 -37.09 17.09
CA PRO A 67 -1.23 -38.21 18.00
C PRO A 67 -0.11 -39.19 17.61
N ALA A 68 0.47 -39.86 18.61
CA ALA A 68 1.65 -40.73 18.42
C ALA A 68 1.39 -41.90 17.44
N ASP A 69 0.16 -42.34 17.31
CA ASP A 69 -0.29 -43.38 16.36
C ASP A 69 -0.30 -42.92 14.89
N GLN A 70 -0.27 -41.63 14.64
CA GLN A 70 -0.22 -41.04 13.30
C GLN A 70 1.19 -40.57 12.91
N LEU A 71 2.16 -40.65 13.82
CA LEU A 71 3.53 -40.25 13.58
C LEU A 71 4.34 -41.36 12.95
N SER A 72 5.05 -41.08 11.87
CA SER A 72 6.07 -41.99 11.34
C SER A 72 7.24 -42.12 12.33
N PRO A 73 8.01 -43.22 12.32
CA PRO A 73 9.17 -43.41 13.22
C PRO A 73 10.16 -42.24 13.22
N HIS A 74 10.28 -41.53 12.09
CA HIS A 74 11.14 -40.36 11.94
C HIS A 74 10.57 -39.08 12.59
N GLN A 75 9.25 -38.99 12.70
CA GLN A 75 8.52 -37.84 13.27
C GLN A 75 8.34 -37.94 14.78
N ILE A 76 8.58 -39.11 15.38
CA ILE A 76 8.46 -39.30 16.83
C ILE A 76 9.47 -38.42 17.59
N HIS A 77 10.68 -38.24 17.03
CA HIS A 77 11.73 -37.43 17.65
C HIS A 77 11.58 -35.93 17.35
N ASN A 78 10.83 -35.55 16.32
CA ASN A 78 10.63 -34.18 15.92
C ASN A 78 9.23 -34.00 15.31
N PRO A 79 8.17 -34.02 16.15
CA PRO A 79 6.80 -33.96 15.65
C PRO A 79 6.49 -32.62 15.00
N PRO A 80 5.74 -32.61 13.90
CA PRO A 80 5.33 -31.34 13.26
C PRO A 80 4.36 -30.60 14.18
N ASN A 81 4.61 -29.30 14.37
CA ASN A 81 3.81 -28.40 15.23
C ASN A 81 2.63 -27.75 14.51
N ASN A 82 2.32 -28.21 13.31
CA ASN A 82 1.29 -27.65 12.43
C ASN A 82 0.03 -28.54 12.31
N TYR A 83 -0.20 -29.39 13.30
CA TYR A 83 -1.37 -30.27 13.37
C TYR A 83 -2.47 -29.64 14.21
N CYS A 84 -3.69 -29.64 13.70
CA CYS A 84 -4.85 -29.15 14.44
C CYS A 84 -5.43 -30.26 15.32
N THR A 85 -5.36 -30.05 16.63
CA THR A 85 -5.99 -30.93 17.64
C THR A 85 -7.50 -30.70 17.71
N ASP A 86 -8.27 -31.65 18.25
CA ASP A 86 -9.66 -31.43 18.64
C ASP A 86 -9.73 -31.03 20.13
N PRO A 87 -10.32 -29.84 20.45
CA PRO A 87 -10.91 -28.84 19.55
C PRO A 87 -9.84 -28.09 18.73
N LEU A 88 -10.24 -27.59 17.53
CA LEU A 88 -9.38 -26.84 16.64
C LEU A 88 -8.79 -25.58 17.32
N VAL A 89 -7.49 -25.59 17.57
CA VAL A 89 -6.75 -24.43 18.11
C VAL A 89 -6.00 -23.75 16.97
N ILE A 90 -6.47 -22.57 16.61
CA ILE A 90 -5.92 -21.75 15.51
C ILE A 90 -5.02 -20.67 16.06
N ASN A 91 -3.84 -20.50 15.49
CA ASN A 91 -2.95 -19.38 15.75
C ASN A 91 -3.41 -18.12 14.99
N TRP A 92 -4.38 -17.41 15.56
CA TRP A 92 -4.92 -16.17 14.99
C TRP A 92 -3.88 -15.08 14.87
N GLN A 93 -2.89 -15.03 15.76
CA GLN A 93 -1.82 -14.06 15.73
C GLN A 93 -0.96 -14.24 14.48
N LEU A 94 -0.60 -15.48 14.13
CA LEU A 94 0.16 -15.78 12.92
C LEU A 94 -0.66 -15.48 11.67
N TRP A 95 -1.96 -15.78 11.68
CA TRP A 95 -2.85 -15.49 10.56
C TRP A 95 -2.95 -13.99 10.28
N TRP A 96 -3.15 -13.19 11.32
CA TRP A 96 -3.19 -11.73 11.18
C TRP A 96 -1.83 -11.15 10.77
N LEU A 97 -0.72 -11.76 11.20
CA LEU A 97 0.63 -11.36 10.80
C LEU A 97 0.84 -11.54 9.29
N ASP A 98 0.34 -12.65 8.73
CA ASP A 98 0.42 -12.88 7.29
C ASP A 98 -0.43 -11.88 6.51
N VAL A 99 -1.66 -11.63 6.94
CA VAL A 99 -2.51 -10.59 6.33
C VAL A 99 -1.82 -9.22 6.38
N PHE A 100 -1.28 -8.82 7.54
CA PHE A 100 -0.53 -7.58 7.70
C PHE A 100 0.65 -7.50 6.72
N THR A 101 1.46 -8.56 6.66
CA THR A 101 2.65 -8.62 5.81
C THR A 101 2.29 -8.50 4.34
N TRP A 102 1.26 -9.22 3.88
CA TRP A 102 0.84 -9.16 2.48
C TRP A 102 0.24 -7.80 2.10
N VAL A 103 -0.58 -7.21 2.96
CA VAL A 103 -1.10 -5.84 2.74
C VAL A 103 0.05 -4.83 2.68
N SER A 104 1.07 -4.98 3.56
CA SER A 104 2.28 -4.13 3.56
C SER A 104 3.06 -4.26 2.25
N VAL A 105 3.38 -5.48 1.83
CA VAL A 105 4.19 -5.74 0.62
C VAL A 105 3.46 -5.28 -0.63
N VAL A 106 2.20 -5.69 -0.81
CA VAL A 106 1.40 -5.30 -1.98
C VAL A 106 1.19 -3.79 -2.00
N GLY A 107 0.86 -3.19 -0.87
CA GLY A 107 0.69 -1.74 -0.74
C GLY A 107 1.96 -0.97 -1.11
N LEU A 108 3.13 -1.42 -0.62
CA LEU A 108 4.41 -0.79 -0.92
C LEU A 108 4.77 -0.90 -2.42
N ILE A 109 4.56 -2.07 -3.01
CA ILE A 109 4.80 -2.29 -4.46
C ILE A 109 3.89 -1.37 -5.28
N ILE A 110 2.59 -1.33 -4.98
CA ILE A 110 1.65 -0.44 -5.69
C ILE A 110 2.07 1.02 -5.53
N LEU A 111 2.42 1.44 -4.32
CA LEU A 111 2.81 2.82 -4.04
C LEU A 111 4.04 3.25 -4.83
N LEU A 112 5.11 2.46 -4.78
CA LEU A 112 6.37 2.81 -5.44
C LEU A 112 6.28 2.63 -6.96
N VAL A 113 5.82 1.48 -7.43
CA VAL A 113 5.81 1.18 -8.87
C VAL A 113 4.80 2.06 -9.61
N ALA A 114 3.54 2.11 -9.13
CA ALA A 114 2.53 2.93 -9.78
C ALA A 114 2.82 4.43 -9.60
N GLY A 115 3.31 4.86 -8.44
CA GLY A 115 3.67 6.26 -8.18
C GLY A 115 4.80 6.74 -9.09
N ILE A 116 5.90 5.99 -9.20
CA ILE A 116 7.03 6.30 -10.09
C ILE A 116 6.55 6.33 -11.56
N TYR A 117 5.81 5.31 -11.99
CA TYR A 117 5.28 5.24 -13.35
C TYR A 117 4.40 6.45 -13.70
N LEU A 118 3.50 6.84 -12.78
CA LEU A 118 2.62 7.98 -12.98
C LEU A 118 3.40 9.30 -13.07
N LEU A 119 4.43 9.48 -12.25
CA LEU A 119 5.27 10.68 -12.26
C LEU A 119 6.05 10.80 -13.57
N ILE A 120 6.71 9.74 -14.02
CA ILE A 120 7.47 9.73 -15.28
C ILE A 120 6.53 9.94 -16.47
N SER A 121 5.39 9.23 -16.51
CA SER A 121 4.39 9.37 -17.56
C SER A 121 3.78 10.77 -17.64
N ASP A 122 3.58 11.44 -16.51
CA ASP A 122 3.07 12.79 -16.45
C ASP A 122 4.07 13.81 -17.01
N LEU A 123 5.35 13.69 -16.62
CA LEU A 123 6.44 14.51 -17.15
C LEU A 123 6.60 14.36 -18.67
N SER A 124 6.63 13.13 -19.16
CA SER A 124 6.73 12.84 -20.58
C SER A 124 5.58 13.45 -21.40
N LYS A 125 4.36 13.40 -20.87
CA LYS A 125 3.19 14.04 -21.52
C LYS A 125 3.27 15.56 -21.53
N GLU A 126 3.80 16.18 -20.47
CA GLU A 126 3.98 17.63 -20.43
C GLU A 126 5.03 18.12 -21.41
N GLU A 127 6.09 17.34 -21.59
CA GLU A 127 7.12 17.60 -22.59
C GLU A 127 6.55 17.55 -24.01
N GLN A 128 5.86 16.45 -24.35
CA GLN A 128 5.22 16.30 -25.68
C GLN A 128 4.24 17.43 -26.00
N ARG A 129 3.65 18.05 -24.99
CA ARG A 129 2.76 19.20 -25.15
C ARG A 129 3.49 20.54 -25.18
N GLY A 130 4.81 20.56 -25.02
CA GLY A 130 5.61 21.81 -24.97
C GLY A 130 5.35 22.66 -23.72
N THR A 131 4.59 22.18 -22.74
CA THR A 131 4.22 22.95 -21.54
C THR A 131 5.35 23.06 -20.53
N LEU A 132 6.36 22.19 -20.58
CA LEU A 132 7.55 22.24 -19.73
C LEU A 132 8.34 23.55 -19.90
N SER A 133 8.42 24.09 -21.11
CA SER A 133 9.10 25.35 -21.39
C SER A 133 8.42 26.53 -20.69
N PHE A 134 7.09 26.57 -20.65
CA PHE A 134 6.32 27.59 -19.92
C PHE A 134 6.50 27.48 -18.40
N VAL A 135 6.60 26.27 -17.90
CA VAL A 135 6.82 26.01 -16.46
C VAL A 135 8.22 26.47 -16.04
N ARG A 136 9.25 26.26 -16.88
CA ARG A 136 10.62 26.74 -16.65
C ARG A 136 10.72 28.28 -16.66
N LEU A 137 9.91 28.99 -17.43
CA LEU A 137 9.86 30.43 -17.51
C LEU A 137 8.95 31.07 -16.44
N SER A 138 8.19 30.28 -15.70
CA SER A 138 7.30 30.80 -14.66
C SER A 138 8.12 31.26 -13.44
N PRO A 139 7.83 32.43 -12.84
CA PRO A 139 8.52 32.95 -11.65
C PRO A 139 8.17 32.18 -10.36
N ARG A 140 7.67 30.96 -10.47
CA ARG A 140 7.26 30.14 -9.33
C ARG A 140 8.43 29.38 -8.71
N SER A 141 8.37 29.18 -7.39
CA SER A 141 9.33 28.36 -6.67
C SER A 141 9.37 26.93 -7.22
N VAL A 142 10.57 26.45 -7.56
CA VAL A 142 10.79 25.07 -8.01
C VAL A 142 10.30 24.05 -6.97
N ILE A 143 10.40 24.38 -5.68
CA ILE A 143 9.94 23.53 -4.58
C ILE A 143 8.43 23.32 -4.66
N ASN A 144 7.65 24.39 -4.88
CA ASN A 144 6.19 24.29 -4.99
C ASN A 144 5.76 23.44 -6.19
N LEU A 145 6.52 23.49 -7.28
CA LEU A 145 6.29 22.65 -8.45
C LEU A 145 6.55 21.17 -8.12
N LEU A 146 7.71 20.86 -7.53
CA LEU A 146 8.09 19.48 -7.17
C LEU A 146 7.12 18.86 -6.16
N VAL A 147 6.81 19.60 -5.09
CA VAL A 147 5.85 19.15 -4.08
C VAL A 147 4.46 18.96 -4.69
N GLY A 148 4.02 19.89 -5.54
CA GLY A 148 2.75 19.78 -6.26
C GLY A 148 2.66 18.53 -7.13
N LYS A 149 3.75 18.14 -7.78
CA LYS A 149 3.81 16.91 -8.60
C LYS A 149 3.88 15.65 -7.75
N ILE A 150 4.77 15.60 -6.75
CA ILE A 150 4.92 14.42 -5.87
C ILE A 150 3.59 14.09 -5.17
N LEU A 151 2.88 15.08 -4.68
CA LEU A 151 1.61 14.85 -3.96
C LEU A 151 0.40 14.77 -4.89
N GLY A 152 0.39 15.53 -6.00
CA GLY A 152 -0.77 15.63 -6.87
C GLY A 152 -0.87 14.52 -7.91
N VAL A 153 0.26 14.08 -8.48
CA VAL A 153 0.24 13.11 -9.57
C VAL A 153 -0.22 11.73 -9.08
N PRO A 154 0.33 11.15 -8.00
CA PRO A 154 -0.12 9.84 -7.51
C PRO A 154 -1.32 9.91 -6.55
N VAL A 155 -2.11 10.99 -6.51
CA VAL A 155 -3.18 11.19 -5.53
C VAL A 155 -4.20 10.04 -5.47
N LEU A 156 -4.50 9.38 -6.59
CA LEU A 156 -5.40 8.22 -6.63
C LEU A 156 -4.75 6.99 -6.00
N VAL A 157 -3.43 6.81 -6.15
CA VAL A 157 -2.68 5.73 -5.48
C VAL A 157 -2.70 5.94 -3.97
N TYR A 158 -2.48 7.18 -3.52
CA TYR A 158 -2.60 7.51 -2.10
C TYR A 158 -3.99 7.24 -1.55
N LEU A 159 -5.04 7.52 -2.34
CA LEU A 159 -6.41 7.21 -1.95
C LEU A 159 -6.64 5.70 -1.79
N VAL A 160 -6.15 4.88 -2.74
CA VAL A 160 -6.23 3.40 -2.66
C VAL A 160 -5.61 2.90 -1.36
N LEU A 161 -4.42 3.40 -1.01
CA LEU A 161 -3.71 3.00 0.20
C LEU A 161 -4.35 3.56 1.47
N LEU A 162 -4.85 4.78 1.44
CA LEU A 162 -5.57 5.38 2.57
C LEU A 162 -6.79 4.54 2.96
N LEU A 163 -7.51 4.04 1.95
CA LEU A 163 -8.65 3.14 2.17
C LEU A 163 -8.22 1.76 2.69
N ALA A 164 -6.99 1.33 2.45
CA ALA A 164 -6.45 0.08 2.98
C ALA A 164 -5.87 0.22 4.40
N LEU A 165 -5.62 1.44 4.88
CA LEU A 165 -5.07 1.68 6.23
C LEU A 165 -5.86 1.02 7.36
N PRO A 166 -7.22 1.04 7.40
CA PRO A 166 -7.96 0.40 8.47
C PRO A 166 -7.68 -1.09 8.59
N LEU A 167 -7.66 -1.82 7.45
CA LEU A 167 -7.35 -3.25 7.45
C LEU A 167 -5.89 -3.49 7.86
N HIS A 168 -4.95 -2.72 7.32
CA HIS A 168 -3.54 -2.83 7.64
C HIS A 168 -3.26 -2.58 9.13
N PHE A 169 -3.82 -1.52 9.70
CA PHE A 169 -3.66 -1.19 11.12
C PHE A 169 -4.31 -2.26 12.02
N ALA A 170 -5.55 -2.66 11.71
CA ALA A 170 -6.28 -3.67 12.48
C ALA A 170 -5.55 -5.03 12.46
N SER A 171 -5.04 -5.46 11.30
CA SER A 171 -4.28 -6.71 11.18
C SER A 171 -2.96 -6.66 11.96
N GLY A 172 -2.24 -5.53 11.95
CA GLY A 172 -1.03 -5.35 12.73
C GLY A 172 -1.26 -5.44 14.24
N VAL A 173 -2.31 -4.77 14.73
CA VAL A 173 -2.69 -4.83 16.16
C VAL A 173 -3.14 -6.24 16.54
N ALA A 174 -3.96 -6.89 15.71
CA ALA A 174 -4.42 -8.28 15.95
C ALA A 174 -3.27 -9.30 15.89
N ALA A 175 -2.23 -9.02 15.12
CA ALA A 175 -0.98 -9.81 15.10
C ALA A 175 -0.10 -9.59 16.35
N GLY A 176 -0.46 -8.65 17.22
CA GLY A 176 0.34 -8.32 18.41
C GLY A 176 1.58 -7.47 18.11
N ILE A 177 1.64 -6.82 16.94
CA ILE A 177 2.75 -5.94 16.58
C ILE A 177 2.67 -4.65 17.41
N PRO A 178 3.76 -4.22 18.07
CA PRO A 178 3.79 -2.95 18.79
C PRO A 178 3.42 -1.77 17.89
N ILE A 179 2.58 -0.86 18.38
CA ILE A 179 2.12 0.31 17.60
C ILE A 179 3.29 1.16 17.12
N SER A 180 4.38 1.23 17.90
CA SER A 180 5.61 1.95 17.52
C SER A 180 6.23 1.41 16.23
N LEU A 181 6.19 0.09 16.00
CA LEU A 181 6.69 -0.52 14.77
C LEU A 181 5.75 -0.25 13.58
N ILE A 182 4.43 -0.28 13.80
CA ILE A 182 3.45 0.07 12.75
C ILE A 182 3.63 1.53 12.32
N VAL A 183 3.77 2.44 13.27
CA VAL A 183 4.03 3.86 13.00
C VAL A 183 5.39 4.04 12.31
N GLY A 184 6.42 3.35 12.81
CA GLY A 184 7.74 3.33 12.18
C GLY A 184 7.70 2.89 10.72
N PHE A 185 6.94 1.85 10.41
CA PHE A 185 6.71 1.40 9.03
C PHE A 185 6.11 2.51 8.15
N TYR A 186 5.09 3.24 8.64
CA TYR A 186 4.52 4.36 7.87
C TYR A 186 5.50 5.50 7.66
N LEU A 187 6.31 5.85 8.66
CA LEU A 187 7.33 6.89 8.54
C LEU A 187 8.41 6.52 7.52
N VAL A 188 8.90 5.27 7.57
CA VAL A 188 9.87 4.76 6.60
C VAL A 188 9.28 4.73 5.19
N THR A 189 8.03 4.32 5.06
CA THR A 189 7.31 4.32 3.77
C THR A 189 7.19 5.73 3.20
N MET A 190 6.82 6.72 4.01
CA MET A 190 6.75 8.13 3.57
C MET A 190 8.12 8.67 3.15
N ALA A 191 9.17 8.38 3.91
CA ALA A 191 10.53 8.79 3.56
C ALA A 191 11.01 8.13 2.25
N SER A 192 10.73 6.83 2.07
CA SER A 192 11.02 6.09 0.85
C SER A 192 10.29 6.69 -0.36
N CYS A 193 9.01 7.03 -0.22
CA CYS A 193 8.25 7.70 -1.29
C CYS A 193 8.86 9.05 -1.65
N ALA A 194 9.20 9.87 -0.66
CA ALA A 194 9.81 11.17 -0.90
C ALA A 194 11.14 11.01 -1.68
N PHE A 195 11.96 10.05 -1.30
CA PHE A 195 13.22 9.75 -1.97
C PHE A 195 13.00 9.26 -3.40
N PHE A 196 12.27 8.15 -3.59
CA PHE A 196 12.12 7.53 -4.92
C PHE A 196 11.35 8.41 -5.90
N PHE A 197 10.35 9.15 -5.44
CA PHE A 197 9.61 10.07 -6.30
C PHE A 197 10.44 11.29 -6.71
N SER A 198 11.30 11.78 -5.82
CA SER A 198 12.26 12.82 -6.18
C SER A 198 13.26 12.33 -7.23
N VAL A 199 13.78 11.12 -7.07
CA VAL A 199 14.66 10.50 -8.07
C VAL A 199 13.94 10.29 -9.40
N ALA A 200 12.69 9.83 -9.40
CA ALA A 200 11.89 9.66 -10.60
C ALA A 200 11.65 10.99 -11.35
N LEU A 201 11.40 12.07 -10.62
CA LEU A 201 11.26 13.41 -11.21
C LEU A 201 12.58 13.90 -11.81
N LEU A 202 13.71 13.74 -11.09
CA LEU A 202 15.02 14.11 -11.60
C LEU A 202 15.36 13.32 -12.87
N TYR A 203 15.15 12.01 -12.85
CA TYR A 203 15.36 11.16 -14.02
C TYR A 203 14.50 11.61 -15.20
N GLY A 204 13.20 11.85 -14.97
CA GLY A 204 12.30 12.37 -16.00
C GLY A 204 12.80 13.70 -16.60
N LEU A 205 13.25 14.64 -15.79
CA LEU A 205 13.76 15.94 -16.25
C LEU A 205 15.06 15.85 -17.05
N VAL A 206 15.92 14.89 -16.73
CA VAL A 206 17.20 14.67 -17.44
C VAL A 206 17.00 13.95 -18.77
N THR A 207 16.10 12.99 -18.83
CA THR A 207 15.86 12.20 -20.05
C THR A 207 14.99 12.93 -21.08
N THR A 208 14.27 13.95 -20.67
CA THR A 208 13.38 14.77 -21.50
C THR A 208 13.99 16.13 -21.90
N GLY A 209 15.19 16.47 -21.48
CA GLY A 209 15.90 17.70 -21.80
C GLY A 209 17.04 17.47 -22.76
#